data_6d34096c00605a575211d467ef3e85b4
#
_entry.id   6d34096c00605a575211d467ef3e85b4
#
_cell.length_a   1.000
_cell.length_b   1.000
_cell.length_c   1.000
_cell.angle_alpha   90.00
_cell.angle_beta   90.00
_cell.angle_gamma   90.00
#
_symmetry.space_group_name_H-M   'P 1'
#
loop_
_entity.id
_entity.type
_entity.pdbx_description
1 polymer ?
#
loop_
_entity_poly.entity_id
_entity_poly.type
_entity_poly.pdbx_seq_one_letter_code
_entity_poly.pdbx_strand_id
1 'polypeptide(L)'
;MPHSENWKKQQQKIAVLHKEIADTRRDHLQKLANDICKNHAVVYREDLKIKNMTASAKGTLEEPGTNVRQKSGLNAAILDQGWGILFGLLDQKMKELGGEVFAVPPANTSRTCPKCEDVSPLNRLTQARFCCRKCGFEGNADVVAANNILRRGQRLRACGELQSTAAVQVNRPSRKRSAGQQQEPIRRDPQAPENA
;
A
#
# COMPACT_ATOMS: atom_id res chain seq x y z
N MET A 1 -7.60 -7.15 -36.45
CA MET A 1 -8.12 -8.50 -36.72
C MET A 1 -8.75 -9.03 -35.44
N PRO A 2 -9.98 -9.56 -35.48
CA PRO A 2 -10.55 -10.19 -34.29
C PRO A 2 -9.74 -11.45 -33.94
N HIS A 3 -9.48 -11.62 -32.64
CA HIS A 3 -8.74 -12.79 -32.15
C HIS A 3 -9.57 -14.09 -32.36
N SER A 4 -8.87 -15.22 -32.63
CA SER A 4 -9.52 -16.51 -32.80
C SER A 4 -10.24 -17.01 -31.55
N GLU A 5 -11.25 -17.87 -31.68
CA GLU A 5 -11.97 -18.44 -30.54
C GLU A 5 -11.04 -19.19 -29.58
N ASN A 6 -10.03 -19.89 -30.11
CA ASN A 6 -9.01 -20.55 -29.28
C ASN A 6 -8.20 -19.59 -28.48
N TRP A 7 -7.83 -18.41 -29.03
CA TRP A 7 -7.14 -17.36 -28.30
C TRP A 7 -8.01 -16.83 -27.15
N LYS A 8 -9.30 -16.56 -27.41
CA LYS A 8 -10.25 -16.12 -26.38
C LYS A 8 -10.37 -17.12 -25.24
N LYS A 9 -10.51 -18.43 -25.56
CA LYS A 9 -10.55 -19.51 -24.57
C LYS A 9 -9.27 -19.55 -23.71
N GLN A 10 -8.10 -19.38 -24.31
CA GLN A 10 -6.85 -19.35 -23.54
C GLN A 10 -6.76 -18.10 -22.64
N GLN A 11 -7.18 -16.92 -23.12
CA GLN A 11 -7.23 -15.73 -22.29
C GLN A 11 -8.17 -15.89 -21.09
N GLN A 12 -9.32 -16.54 -21.26
CA GLN A 12 -10.21 -16.84 -20.15
C GLN A 12 -9.55 -17.76 -19.11
N LYS A 13 -8.84 -18.82 -19.52
CA LYS A 13 -8.11 -19.69 -18.61
C LYS A 13 -7.03 -18.91 -17.83
N ILE A 14 -6.27 -18.05 -18.51
CA ILE A 14 -5.27 -17.20 -17.88
C ILE A 14 -5.92 -16.26 -16.86
N ALA A 15 -7.04 -15.63 -17.20
CA ALA A 15 -7.78 -14.75 -16.29
C ALA A 15 -8.27 -15.49 -15.04
N VAL A 16 -8.76 -16.72 -15.18
CA VAL A 16 -9.14 -17.56 -14.02
C VAL A 16 -7.95 -17.84 -13.11
N LEU A 17 -6.80 -18.26 -13.67
CA LEU A 17 -5.59 -18.50 -12.89
C LEU A 17 -5.10 -17.25 -12.15
N HIS A 18 -5.10 -16.09 -12.81
CA HIS A 18 -4.74 -14.82 -12.16
C HIS A 18 -5.71 -14.48 -11.02
N LYS A 19 -7.01 -14.76 -11.19
CA LYS A 19 -8.00 -14.57 -10.12
C LYS A 19 -7.72 -15.48 -8.94
N GLU A 20 -7.48 -16.76 -9.17
CA GLU A 20 -7.16 -17.73 -8.11
C GLU A 20 -5.90 -17.35 -7.32
N ILE A 21 -4.84 -16.88 -8.01
CA ILE A 21 -3.62 -16.36 -7.35
C ILE A 21 -3.96 -15.14 -6.48
N ALA A 22 -4.75 -14.20 -7.00
CA ALA A 22 -5.14 -13.00 -6.26
C ALA A 22 -6.00 -13.33 -5.03
N ASP A 23 -6.95 -14.26 -5.17
CA ASP A 23 -7.83 -14.70 -4.08
C ASP A 23 -7.03 -15.44 -2.99
N THR A 24 -6.10 -16.33 -3.37
CA THR A 24 -5.20 -17.04 -2.45
C THR A 24 -4.32 -16.06 -1.67
N ARG A 25 -3.73 -15.06 -2.36
CA ARG A 25 -2.94 -14.01 -1.71
C ARG A 25 -3.79 -13.22 -0.71
N ARG A 26 -4.99 -12.83 -1.11
CA ARG A 26 -5.89 -12.06 -0.25
C ARG A 26 -6.28 -12.84 1.00
N ASP A 27 -6.61 -14.12 0.87
CA ASP A 27 -6.90 -15.01 2.00
C ASP A 27 -5.72 -15.10 2.96
N HIS A 28 -4.51 -15.33 2.43
CA HIS A 28 -3.29 -15.34 3.24
C HIS A 28 -3.08 -14.04 4.03
N LEU A 29 -3.17 -12.89 3.35
CA LEU A 29 -3.01 -11.59 4.00
C LEU A 29 -4.12 -11.30 5.04
N GLN A 30 -5.33 -11.79 4.79
CA GLN A 30 -6.45 -11.69 5.73
C GLN A 30 -6.16 -12.49 7.01
N LYS A 31 -5.66 -13.72 6.88
CA LYS A 31 -5.27 -14.58 8.01
C LYS A 31 -4.12 -13.95 8.79
N LEU A 32 -3.08 -13.49 8.10
CA LEU A 32 -1.94 -12.80 8.71
C LEU A 32 -2.38 -11.54 9.48
N ALA A 33 -3.22 -10.70 8.89
CA ALA A 33 -3.74 -9.51 9.55
C ALA A 33 -4.58 -9.87 10.80
N ASN A 34 -5.39 -10.94 10.73
CA ASN A 34 -6.15 -11.44 11.89
C ASN A 34 -5.22 -11.85 13.01
N ASP A 35 -4.18 -12.63 12.71
CA ASP A 35 -3.24 -13.12 13.73
C ASP A 35 -2.49 -11.98 14.40
N ILE A 36 -2.02 -11.01 13.63
CA ILE A 36 -1.36 -9.81 14.17
C ILE A 36 -2.32 -9.04 15.08
N CYS A 37 -3.52 -8.70 14.59
CA CYS A 37 -4.45 -7.85 15.32
C CYS A 37 -5.06 -8.52 16.58
N LYS A 38 -5.20 -9.83 16.59
CA LYS A 38 -5.65 -10.57 17.78
C LYS A 38 -4.61 -10.59 18.90
N ASN A 39 -3.33 -10.59 18.55
CA ASN A 39 -2.24 -10.76 19.50
C ASN A 39 -1.60 -9.44 19.94
N HIS A 40 -1.91 -8.31 19.29
CA HIS A 40 -1.26 -7.04 19.55
C HIS A 40 -2.26 -5.89 19.58
N ALA A 41 -2.23 -5.09 20.65
CA ALA A 41 -3.05 -3.87 20.77
C ALA A 41 -2.47 -2.69 19.98
N VAL A 42 -1.16 -2.72 19.66
CA VAL A 42 -0.47 -1.66 18.93
C VAL A 42 0.48 -2.29 17.91
N VAL A 43 0.40 -1.81 16.66
CA VAL A 43 1.26 -2.24 15.55
C VAL A 43 2.04 -1.05 15.02
N TYR A 44 3.36 -1.20 14.89
CA TYR A 44 4.23 -0.25 14.19
C TYR A 44 4.67 -0.84 12.86
N ARG A 45 4.44 -0.14 11.77
CA ARG A 45 4.85 -0.53 10.42
C ARG A 45 5.63 0.58 9.73
N GLU A 46 6.38 0.25 8.71
CA GLU A 46 7.02 1.26 7.87
C GLU A 46 6.00 2.09 7.09
N ASP A 47 6.24 3.39 6.98
CA ASP A 47 5.49 4.30 6.11
C ASP A 47 5.98 4.17 4.65
N LEU A 48 5.69 3.05 4.01
CA LEU A 48 6.06 2.79 2.64
C LEU A 48 5.18 3.57 1.67
N LYS A 49 5.79 4.38 0.83
CA LYS A 49 5.10 5.10 -0.26
C LYS A 49 4.98 4.20 -1.49
N ILE A 50 4.17 3.13 -1.40
CA ILE A 50 4.05 2.08 -2.43
C ILE A 50 3.78 2.67 -3.81
N LYS A 51 2.91 3.69 -3.91
CA LYS A 51 2.61 4.38 -5.16
C LYS A 51 3.88 4.99 -5.81
N ASN A 52 4.75 5.60 -5.01
CA ASN A 52 6.00 6.16 -5.51
C ASN A 52 7.01 5.05 -5.86
N MET A 53 7.07 3.99 -5.04
CA MET A 53 7.95 2.85 -5.28
C MET A 53 7.60 2.14 -6.60
N THR A 54 6.32 2.13 -6.99
CA THR A 54 5.81 1.46 -8.21
C THR A 54 5.53 2.42 -9.36
N ALA A 55 6.02 3.67 -9.28
CA ALA A 55 5.90 4.63 -10.36
C ALA A 55 6.55 4.11 -11.66
N SER A 56 5.94 4.45 -12.81
CA SER A 56 6.45 4.06 -14.12
C SER A 56 7.77 4.77 -14.43
N ALA A 57 8.69 4.08 -15.08
CA ALA A 57 9.94 4.65 -15.58
C ALA A 57 9.89 4.96 -17.11
N LYS A 58 8.69 5.00 -17.71
CA LYS A 58 8.56 5.21 -19.17
C LYS A 58 9.08 6.57 -19.64
N GLY A 59 9.06 7.61 -18.77
CA GLY A 59 9.37 8.98 -19.17
C GLY A 59 8.28 9.59 -20.05
N THR A 60 8.66 10.63 -20.77
CA THR A 60 7.84 11.32 -21.78
C THR A 60 8.33 11.01 -23.19
N LEU A 61 7.68 11.56 -24.22
CA LEU A 61 8.15 11.47 -25.60
C LEU A 61 9.44 12.27 -25.82
N GLU A 62 9.60 13.38 -25.09
CA GLU A 62 10.76 14.27 -25.18
C GLU A 62 11.94 13.73 -24.36
N GLU A 63 11.66 13.12 -23.20
CA GLU A 63 12.65 12.49 -22.33
C GLU A 63 12.26 11.03 -22.06
N PRO A 64 12.59 10.09 -22.95
CA PRO A 64 12.29 8.69 -22.78
C PRO A 64 12.99 8.10 -21.56
N GLY A 65 12.25 7.34 -20.77
CA GLY A 65 12.78 6.70 -19.59
C GLY A 65 13.80 5.59 -19.89
N THR A 66 14.68 5.33 -18.94
CA THR A 66 15.69 4.26 -19.01
C THR A 66 15.27 3.07 -18.14
N ASN A 67 15.76 1.86 -18.48
CA ASN A 67 15.50 0.64 -17.72
C ASN A 67 14.00 0.33 -17.48
N VAL A 68 13.12 0.73 -18.41
CA VAL A 68 11.66 0.62 -18.29
C VAL A 68 11.21 -0.82 -18.01
N ARG A 69 11.80 -1.80 -18.72
CA ARG A 69 11.48 -3.23 -18.56
C ARG A 69 11.86 -3.75 -17.18
N GLN A 70 13.07 -3.43 -16.71
CA GLN A 70 13.57 -3.82 -15.39
C GLN A 70 12.71 -3.20 -14.29
N LYS A 71 12.39 -1.91 -14.41
CA LYS A 71 11.51 -1.21 -13.48
C LYS A 71 10.10 -1.79 -13.48
N SER A 72 9.56 -2.18 -14.63
CA SER A 72 8.26 -2.84 -14.72
C SER A 72 8.25 -4.19 -13.97
N GLY A 73 9.30 -5.01 -14.13
CA GLY A 73 9.47 -6.26 -13.40
C GLY A 73 9.56 -6.03 -11.88
N LEU A 74 10.35 -5.05 -11.46
CA LEU A 74 10.44 -4.67 -10.04
C LEU A 74 9.09 -4.19 -9.49
N ASN A 75 8.35 -3.38 -10.24
CA ASN A 75 7.03 -2.90 -9.84
C ASN A 75 6.04 -4.06 -9.65
N ALA A 76 6.05 -5.04 -10.57
CA ALA A 76 5.24 -6.24 -10.45
C ALA A 76 5.61 -7.03 -9.18
N ALA A 77 6.90 -7.24 -8.90
CA ALA A 77 7.37 -7.92 -7.69
C ALA A 77 6.97 -7.19 -6.40
N ILE A 78 7.06 -5.85 -6.36
CA ILE A 78 6.62 -5.04 -5.20
C ILE A 78 5.11 -5.16 -4.97
N LEU A 79 4.32 -5.06 -6.03
CA LEU A 79 2.85 -5.16 -5.95
C LEU A 79 2.41 -6.57 -5.56
N ASP A 80 3.17 -7.58 -5.98
CA ASP A 80 2.91 -8.98 -5.68
C ASP A 80 3.05 -9.33 -4.19
N GLN A 81 3.86 -8.57 -3.44
CA GLN A 81 3.96 -8.71 -1.97
C GLN A 81 2.65 -8.34 -1.24
N GLY A 82 1.79 -7.52 -1.84
CA GLY A 82 0.51 -7.14 -1.26
C GLY A 82 0.59 -6.23 -0.04
N TRP A 83 1.69 -5.49 0.18
CA TRP A 83 1.85 -4.59 1.34
C TRP A 83 0.70 -3.59 1.49
N GLY A 84 0.22 -3.01 0.38
CA GLY A 84 -0.91 -2.08 0.42
C GLY A 84 -2.20 -2.74 0.89
N ILE A 85 -2.43 -4.01 0.53
CA ILE A 85 -3.59 -4.79 0.99
C ILE A 85 -3.42 -5.09 2.48
N LEU A 86 -2.26 -5.59 2.90
CA LEU A 86 -1.97 -5.89 4.30
C LEU A 86 -2.17 -4.65 5.20
N PHE A 87 -1.62 -3.51 4.81
CA PHE A 87 -1.74 -2.27 5.58
C PHE A 87 -3.20 -1.82 5.73
N GLY A 88 -3.99 -1.90 4.64
CA GLY A 88 -5.42 -1.61 4.71
C GLY A 88 -6.19 -2.57 5.62
N LEU A 89 -5.84 -3.86 5.61
CA LEU A 89 -6.43 -4.86 6.50
C LEU A 89 -6.06 -4.64 7.97
N LEU A 90 -4.81 -4.29 8.26
CA LEU A 90 -4.36 -3.96 9.61
C LEU A 90 -5.10 -2.72 10.13
N ASP A 91 -5.14 -1.63 9.36
CA ASP A 91 -5.83 -0.40 9.74
C ASP A 91 -7.33 -0.65 10.02
N GLN A 92 -8.00 -1.44 9.17
CA GLN A 92 -9.40 -1.78 9.36
C GLN A 92 -9.63 -2.63 10.61
N LYS A 93 -8.89 -3.75 10.75
CA LYS A 93 -9.10 -4.69 11.86
C LYS A 93 -8.70 -4.12 13.21
N MET A 94 -7.61 -3.37 13.28
CA MET A 94 -7.21 -2.70 14.52
C MET A 94 -8.26 -1.68 14.95
N LYS A 95 -8.85 -0.94 14.01
CA LYS A 95 -9.97 -0.05 14.31
C LYS A 95 -11.18 -0.80 14.86
N GLU A 96 -11.54 -1.95 14.30
CA GLU A 96 -12.65 -2.80 14.75
C GLU A 96 -12.41 -3.36 16.16
N LEU A 97 -11.15 -3.68 16.49
CA LEU A 97 -10.73 -4.24 17.77
C LEU A 97 -10.34 -3.17 18.82
N GLY A 98 -10.40 -1.89 18.49
CA GLY A 98 -9.99 -0.80 19.39
C GLY A 98 -8.47 -0.68 19.57
N GLY A 99 -7.69 -1.25 18.65
CA GLY A 99 -6.23 -1.14 18.62
C GLY A 99 -5.73 0.03 17.78
N GLU A 100 -4.42 0.17 17.70
CA GLU A 100 -3.76 1.29 17.01
C GLU A 100 -2.70 0.79 16.01
N VAL A 101 -2.58 1.48 14.87
CA VAL A 101 -1.53 1.25 13.88
C VAL A 101 -0.77 2.55 13.65
N PHE A 102 0.56 2.50 13.73
CA PHE A 102 1.41 3.66 13.49
C PHE A 102 2.33 3.43 12.30
N ALA A 103 2.33 4.37 11.36
CA ALA A 103 3.26 4.38 10.23
C ALA A 103 4.54 5.13 10.63
N VAL A 104 5.67 4.44 10.64
CA VAL A 104 6.97 4.95 11.08
C VAL A 104 7.84 5.27 9.87
N PRO A 105 8.51 6.43 9.84
CA PRO A 105 9.43 6.77 8.76
C PRO A 105 10.52 5.71 8.57
N PRO A 106 10.70 5.15 7.35
CA PRO A 106 11.61 4.01 7.11
C PRO A 106 13.08 4.39 6.97
N ALA A 107 13.40 5.69 6.96
CA ALA A 107 14.77 6.16 6.69
C ALA A 107 15.78 5.55 7.67
N ASN A 108 16.78 4.85 7.13
CA ASN A 108 17.90 4.23 7.84
C ASN A 108 17.55 3.14 8.88
N THR A 109 16.31 2.67 8.98
CA THR A 109 15.93 1.62 9.95
C THR A 109 16.74 0.34 9.77
N SER A 110 17.06 -0.03 8.54
CA SER A 110 17.88 -1.20 8.22
C SER A 110 19.41 -1.00 8.33
N ARG A 111 19.87 0.23 8.61
CA ARG A 111 21.28 0.61 8.68
C ARG A 111 21.72 1.10 10.05
N THR A 112 20.79 1.32 10.95
CA THR A 112 21.03 1.79 12.32
C THR A 112 21.35 0.61 13.23
N CYS A 113 22.45 0.70 13.96
CA CYS A 113 22.82 -0.30 14.97
C CYS A 113 21.89 -0.18 16.19
N PRO A 114 21.21 -1.27 16.64
CA PRO A 114 20.35 -1.21 17.81
C PRO A 114 21.12 -1.06 19.12
N LYS A 115 22.44 -1.34 19.14
CA LYS A 115 23.28 -1.29 20.34
C LYS A 115 23.96 0.07 20.55
N CYS A 116 24.53 0.66 19.50
CA CYS A 116 25.31 1.91 19.61
C CYS A 116 24.75 3.05 18.75
N GLU A 117 23.61 2.86 18.11
CA GLU A 117 22.88 3.83 17.28
C GLU A 117 23.65 4.37 16.06
N ASP A 118 24.83 3.80 15.78
CA ASP A 118 25.62 4.14 14.60
C ASP A 118 24.81 3.86 13.32
N VAL A 119 24.81 4.82 12.38
CA VAL A 119 24.09 4.74 11.11
C VAL A 119 25.10 4.69 9.97
N SER A 120 25.28 3.51 9.39
CA SER A 120 26.21 3.33 8.27
C SER A 120 25.65 2.40 7.19
N PRO A 121 25.83 2.73 5.91
CA PRO A 121 25.56 1.78 4.82
C PRO A 121 26.34 0.47 4.96
N LEU A 122 27.52 0.53 5.57
CA LEU A 122 28.40 -0.62 5.77
C LEU A 122 27.94 -1.56 6.88
N ASN A 123 26.96 -1.17 7.68
CA ASN A 123 26.36 -2.04 8.68
C ASN A 123 25.47 -3.13 8.07
N ARG A 124 24.97 -2.94 6.82
CA ARG A 124 24.19 -3.92 6.07
C ARG A 124 24.80 -4.14 4.69
N LEU A 125 25.79 -5.03 4.63
CA LEU A 125 26.45 -5.39 3.38
C LEU A 125 25.66 -6.39 2.54
N THR A 126 24.84 -7.22 3.18
CA THR A 126 23.94 -8.19 2.52
C THR A 126 22.49 -7.98 2.96
N GLN A 127 21.58 -8.63 2.24
CA GLN A 127 20.14 -8.55 2.56
C GLN A 127 19.80 -9.23 3.89
N ALA A 128 20.55 -10.29 4.26
CA ALA A 128 20.24 -11.12 5.42
C ALA A 128 21.07 -10.77 6.67
N ARG A 129 22.31 -10.26 6.51
CA ARG A 129 23.24 -10.07 7.62
C ARG A 129 23.47 -8.60 7.93
N PHE A 130 23.28 -8.25 9.20
CA PHE A 130 23.66 -6.98 9.78
C PHE A 130 24.93 -7.17 10.63
N CYS A 131 25.93 -6.31 10.45
CA CYS A 131 27.14 -6.28 11.26
C CYS A 131 27.59 -4.82 11.45
N CYS A 132 27.49 -4.32 12.68
CA CYS A 132 27.88 -2.95 12.99
C CYS A 132 29.39 -2.78 12.92
N ARG A 133 29.86 -1.86 12.10
CA ARG A 133 31.29 -1.55 11.95
C ARG A 133 31.89 -0.85 13.14
N LYS A 134 31.08 -0.20 13.97
CA LYS A 134 31.55 0.55 15.14
C LYS A 134 31.66 -0.31 16.40
N CYS A 135 30.65 -1.15 16.71
CA CYS A 135 30.62 -1.91 17.96
C CYS A 135 30.62 -3.43 17.80
N GLY A 136 30.68 -3.95 16.55
CA GLY A 136 30.72 -5.37 16.26
C GLY A 136 29.39 -6.13 16.50
N PHE A 137 28.26 -5.42 16.77
CA PHE A 137 26.98 -6.10 16.94
C PHE A 137 26.57 -6.79 15.64
N GLU A 138 26.17 -8.05 15.72
CA GLU A 138 25.70 -8.85 14.59
C GLU A 138 24.27 -9.34 14.80
N GLY A 139 23.52 -9.53 13.70
CA GLY A 139 22.19 -10.09 13.73
C GLY A 139 21.57 -10.25 12.32
N ASN A 140 20.37 -10.83 12.27
CA ASN A 140 19.58 -10.85 11.06
C ASN A 140 19.11 -9.42 10.73
N ALA A 141 19.35 -8.98 9.48
CA ALA A 141 19.11 -7.60 9.08
C ALA A 141 17.63 -7.17 9.15
N ASP A 142 16.71 -8.11 8.89
CA ASP A 142 15.27 -7.81 8.91
C ASP A 142 14.75 -7.72 10.35
N VAL A 143 15.27 -8.58 11.25
CA VAL A 143 14.96 -8.51 12.69
C VAL A 143 15.51 -7.20 13.29
N VAL A 144 16.72 -6.79 12.90
CA VAL A 144 17.33 -5.53 13.33
C VAL A 144 16.48 -4.34 12.84
N ALA A 145 16.06 -4.36 11.56
CA ALA A 145 15.18 -3.33 11.01
C ALA A 145 13.84 -3.25 11.74
N ALA A 146 13.19 -4.40 12.00
CA ALA A 146 11.92 -4.46 12.74
C ALA A 146 12.05 -3.89 14.15
N ASN A 147 13.10 -4.24 14.88
CA ASN A 147 13.40 -3.67 16.21
C ASN A 147 13.62 -2.16 16.17
N ASN A 148 14.32 -1.66 15.15
CA ASN A 148 14.54 -0.23 14.98
C ASN A 148 13.24 0.52 14.65
N ILE A 149 12.34 -0.08 13.86
CA ILE A 149 11.00 0.47 13.59
C ILE A 149 10.19 0.54 14.87
N LEU A 150 10.16 -0.55 15.65
CA LEU A 150 9.45 -0.60 16.93
C LEU A 150 9.95 0.50 17.89
N ARG A 151 11.26 0.56 18.15
CA ARG A 151 11.86 1.57 19.05
C ARG A 151 11.61 3.00 18.59
N ARG A 152 11.76 3.27 17.29
CA ARG A 152 11.47 4.58 16.71
C ARG A 152 9.99 4.93 16.85
N GLY A 153 9.10 3.99 16.53
CA GLY A 153 7.65 4.18 16.65
C GLY A 153 7.22 4.49 18.09
N GLN A 154 7.73 3.74 19.06
CA GLN A 154 7.46 3.96 20.48
C GLN A 154 7.93 5.37 20.93
N ARG A 155 9.14 5.78 20.52
CA ARG A 155 9.69 7.11 20.83
C ARG A 155 8.83 8.23 20.23
N LEU A 156 8.54 8.15 18.94
CA LEU A 156 7.76 9.17 18.23
C LEU A 156 6.32 9.25 18.74
N ARG A 157 5.73 8.10 19.11
CA ARG A 157 4.41 8.07 19.76
C ARG A 157 4.43 8.76 21.12
N ALA A 158 5.44 8.47 21.94
CA ALA A 158 5.59 9.09 23.26
C ALA A 158 5.79 10.63 23.19
N CYS A 159 6.43 11.12 22.11
CA CYS A 159 6.58 12.57 21.84
C CYS A 159 5.34 13.20 21.18
N GLY A 160 4.29 12.42 20.87
CA GLY A 160 3.09 12.92 20.17
C GLY A 160 3.27 13.21 18.68
N GLU A 161 4.38 12.77 18.09
CA GLU A 161 4.71 13.02 16.68
C GLU A 161 4.03 12.03 15.71
N LEU A 162 3.51 10.90 16.20
CA LEU A 162 2.79 9.91 15.41
C LEU A 162 1.30 9.89 15.77
N GLN A 163 0.47 9.82 14.71
CA GLN A 163 -0.96 9.58 14.82
C GLN A 163 -1.29 8.16 14.31
N SER A 164 -2.28 7.54 14.92
CA SER A 164 -2.74 6.22 14.49
C SER A 164 -3.40 6.31 13.10
N THR A 165 -2.94 5.47 12.17
CA THR A 165 -3.53 5.38 10.82
C THR A 165 -4.91 4.72 10.86
N ALA A 166 -5.18 3.86 11.84
CA ALA A 166 -6.48 3.24 12.06
C ALA A 166 -7.56 4.28 12.46
N ALA A 167 -7.17 5.38 13.14
CA ALA A 167 -8.10 6.44 13.55
C ALA A 167 -8.45 7.43 12.41
N VAL A 168 -7.52 7.69 11.50
CA VAL A 168 -7.66 8.70 10.43
C VAL A 168 -8.74 8.35 9.39
N GLN A 169 -9.16 7.10 9.29
CA GLN A 169 -10.19 6.70 8.31
C GLN A 169 -11.62 7.15 8.66
N VAL A 170 -11.85 7.72 9.85
CA VAL A 170 -13.19 8.20 10.27
C VAL A 170 -13.63 9.45 9.51
N ASN A 171 -12.70 10.23 8.92
CA ASN A 171 -12.98 11.51 8.29
C ASN A 171 -12.88 11.51 6.75
N ARG A 172 -13.26 10.45 6.05
CA ARG A 172 -13.59 10.59 4.64
C ARG A 172 -14.94 11.29 4.54
N PRO A 173 -15.02 12.53 3.99
CA PRO A 173 -16.31 13.14 3.73
C PRO A 173 -17.10 12.20 2.82
N SER A 174 -18.28 11.81 3.25
CA SER A 174 -19.23 11.07 2.42
C SER A 174 -19.38 11.83 1.10
N ARG A 175 -19.06 11.15 0.00
CA ARG A 175 -19.25 11.67 -1.36
C ARG A 175 -20.74 12.04 -1.46
N LYS A 176 -21.05 13.32 -1.35
CA LYS A 176 -22.42 13.82 -1.57
C LYS A 176 -22.80 13.31 -2.96
N ARG A 177 -23.73 12.38 -3.01
CA ARG A 177 -24.46 12.08 -4.25
C ARG A 177 -25.10 13.41 -4.65
N SER A 178 -24.63 13.98 -5.76
CA SER A 178 -25.34 15.08 -6.40
C SER A 178 -26.77 14.61 -6.66
N ALA A 179 -27.71 15.20 -5.94
CA ALA A 179 -29.13 15.01 -6.17
C ALA A 179 -29.39 15.40 -7.63
N GLY A 180 -30.05 14.51 -8.36
CA GLY A 180 -30.36 14.70 -9.76
C GLY A 180 -31.06 16.03 -10.01
N GLN A 181 -30.61 16.69 -11.05
CA GLN A 181 -31.31 17.81 -11.65
C GLN A 181 -32.76 17.35 -11.97
N GLN A 182 -33.71 17.92 -11.27
CA GLN A 182 -35.12 17.84 -11.65
C GLN A 182 -35.25 18.51 -13.02
N GLN A 183 -35.58 17.74 -14.04
CA GLN A 183 -35.99 18.27 -15.33
C GLN A 183 -37.30 19.02 -15.10
N GLU A 184 -37.32 20.33 -15.37
CA GLU A 184 -38.55 21.11 -15.47
C GLU A 184 -39.43 20.55 -16.60
N PRO A 185 -40.77 20.50 -16.41
CA PRO A 185 -41.69 20.04 -17.46
C PRO A 185 -41.75 21.06 -18.59
N ILE A 186 -41.56 20.58 -19.82
CA ILE A 186 -41.71 21.35 -21.06
C ILE A 186 -43.14 21.92 -21.09
N ARG A 187 -43.25 23.25 -21.02
CA ARG A 187 -44.51 23.98 -21.29
C ARG A 187 -44.86 23.79 -22.76
N ARG A 188 -46.01 23.19 -23.07
CA ARG A 188 -46.59 23.17 -24.41
C ARG A 188 -47.24 24.55 -24.65
N ASP A 189 -46.79 25.23 -25.67
CA ASP A 189 -47.44 26.44 -26.16
C ASP A 189 -48.87 26.16 -26.65
N PRO A 190 -49.83 27.05 -26.37
CA PRO A 190 -51.20 26.90 -26.87
C PRO A 190 -51.27 27.22 -28.37
N GLN A 191 -52.06 26.41 -29.06
CA GLN A 191 -52.34 26.49 -30.48
C GLN A 191 -52.84 27.88 -30.89
N ALA A 192 -52.27 28.41 -31.99
CA ALA A 192 -52.81 29.52 -32.72
C ALA A 192 -54.09 29.12 -33.46
N PRO A 193 -55.10 30.03 -33.60
CA PRO A 193 -56.39 29.69 -34.23
C PRO A 193 -56.28 29.66 -35.76
N GLU A 194 -56.96 28.66 -36.33
CA GLU A 194 -57.34 28.65 -37.74
C GLU A 194 -58.21 29.89 -38.07
N ASN A 195 -57.91 30.55 -39.17
CA ASN A 195 -58.86 31.40 -39.88
C ASN A 195 -58.75 31.20 -41.37
N ALA A 196 -59.86 30.78 -41.93
CA ALA A 196 -60.50 31.05 -43.26
C ALA A 196 -59.66 31.00 -44.50
#